data_cb47309fca7833f4f4a1c996e479f945
#
_entry.id   cb47309fca7833f4f4a1c996e479f945
#
_cell.length_a   1.000
_cell.length_b   1.000
_cell.length_c   1.000
_cell.angle_alpha   90.00
_cell.angle_beta   90.00
_cell.angle_gamma   90.00
#
_symmetry.space_group_name_H-M   'P 1'
#
loop_
_entity.id
_entity.type
_entity.pdbx_description
1 polymer ?
#
loop_
_entity_poly.entity_id
_entity_poly.type
_entity_poly.pdbx_seq_one_letter_code
_entity_poly.pdbx_strand_id
1 'polypeptide(L)'
;MTSKELVASYAYELIKGRFHKDFILGIGTGSTANCFIEIIKKEKPEFKALVSSSEASSDILKSEGFEISELNDVGGPDLYVDGADEVNEKFELIKGGGGAHTREKIIAAASKEFICIIDDSKIVKKLGSFPLAIEVVPMARSYVARQIVAMGGKPTYRVGFLTDSGNQIIDVINLNFDVPYETEIRLNRIPGVVDNGIFATRKADKVISADSSKARIL
;
A
#
# COMPACT_ATOMS: atom_id res chain seq x y z
N MET A 1 18.19 -6.84 14.36
CA MET A 1 17.41 -6.50 13.17
C MET A 1 15.98 -6.97 13.39
N THR A 2 15.01 -6.12 13.24
CA THR A 2 13.59 -6.48 13.32
C THR A 2 13.14 -7.21 12.04
N SER A 3 12.02 -7.93 12.06
CA SER A 3 11.49 -8.59 10.85
C SER A 3 11.26 -7.59 9.71
N LYS A 4 10.87 -6.34 10.00
CA LYS A 4 10.69 -5.28 9.02
C LYS A 4 12.00 -4.81 8.39
N GLU A 5 13.05 -4.65 9.18
CA GLU A 5 14.39 -4.34 8.65
C GLU A 5 14.94 -5.51 7.83
N LEU A 6 14.70 -6.74 8.28
CA LEU A 6 15.18 -7.93 7.61
C LEU A 6 14.51 -8.10 6.23
N VAL A 7 13.18 -7.94 6.15
CA VAL A 7 12.46 -8.04 4.86
C VAL A 7 12.83 -6.90 3.91
N ALA A 8 13.02 -5.69 4.43
CA ALA A 8 13.45 -4.54 3.63
C ALA A 8 14.85 -4.75 3.06
N SER A 9 15.78 -5.25 3.88
CA SER A 9 17.15 -5.57 3.45
C SER A 9 17.15 -6.67 2.39
N TYR A 10 16.39 -7.73 2.60
CA TYR A 10 16.28 -8.82 1.64
C TYR A 10 15.68 -8.36 0.30
N ALA A 11 14.63 -7.52 0.36
CA ALA A 11 14.03 -6.94 -0.85
C ALA A 11 15.03 -6.08 -1.62
N TYR A 12 15.79 -5.22 -0.91
CA TYR A 12 16.83 -4.40 -1.53
C TYR A 12 17.90 -5.24 -2.22
N GLU A 13 18.45 -6.26 -1.54
CA GLU A 13 19.46 -7.16 -2.11
C GLU A 13 18.94 -7.88 -3.37
N LEU A 14 17.67 -8.27 -3.38
CA LEU A 14 17.03 -8.93 -4.52
C LEU A 14 16.94 -8.03 -5.76
N ILE A 15 16.76 -6.72 -5.56
CA ILE A 15 16.45 -5.79 -6.66
C ILE A 15 17.57 -4.82 -7.00
N LYS A 16 18.58 -4.65 -6.13
CA LYS A 16 19.64 -3.62 -6.31
C LYS A 16 20.38 -3.70 -7.66
N GLY A 17 20.54 -4.88 -8.22
CA GLY A 17 21.16 -5.07 -9.53
C GLY A 17 20.32 -4.59 -10.72
N ARG A 18 19.08 -4.15 -10.47
CA ARG A 18 18.16 -3.62 -11.51
C ARG A 18 18.24 -2.09 -11.62
N PHE A 19 18.81 -1.42 -10.60
CA PHE A 19 18.86 0.05 -10.57
C PHE A 19 19.84 0.58 -11.62
N HIS A 20 19.44 1.60 -12.33
CA HIS A 20 20.21 2.32 -13.34
C HIS A 20 19.56 3.68 -13.62
N LYS A 21 20.29 4.54 -14.34
CA LYS A 21 19.89 5.94 -14.63
C LYS A 21 18.54 6.14 -15.32
N ASP A 22 17.94 5.10 -15.90
CA ASP A 22 16.63 5.17 -16.54
C ASP A 22 15.53 4.46 -15.73
N PHE A 23 15.88 3.88 -14.56
CA PHE A 23 14.96 3.13 -13.70
C PHE A 23 14.05 4.06 -12.90
N ILE A 24 12.76 3.77 -12.86
CA ILE A 24 11.76 4.49 -12.06
C ILE A 24 11.33 3.60 -10.91
N LEU A 25 11.55 4.05 -9.67
CA LEU A 25 11.17 3.33 -8.46
C LEU A 25 9.97 3.98 -7.79
N GLY A 26 8.92 3.21 -7.56
CA GLY A 26 7.80 3.55 -6.70
C GLY A 26 8.06 3.08 -5.27
N ILE A 27 7.80 3.93 -4.29
CA ILE A 27 7.97 3.64 -2.86
C ILE A 27 6.66 3.88 -2.13
N GLY A 28 6.30 2.89 -1.31
CA GLY A 28 5.09 2.87 -0.53
C GLY A 28 5.15 3.65 0.78
N THR A 29 4.19 3.35 1.67
CA THR A 29 3.98 4.06 2.93
C THR A 29 3.89 3.09 4.11
N GLY A 30 4.35 3.53 5.27
CA GLY A 30 4.24 2.79 6.53
C GLY A 30 5.55 2.21 7.02
N SER A 31 5.51 1.59 8.19
CA SER A 31 6.72 1.24 8.95
C SER A 31 7.67 0.26 8.24
N THR A 32 7.14 -0.66 7.41
CA THR A 32 8.00 -1.58 6.63
C THR A 32 8.59 -0.86 5.42
N ALA A 33 7.79 -0.03 4.73
CA ALA A 33 8.28 0.82 3.65
C ALA A 33 9.35 1.80 4.14
N ASN A 34 9.20 2.35 5.35
CA ASN A 34 10.21 3.23 5.96
C ASN A 34 11.54 2.50 6.17
N CYS A 35 11.54 1.22 6.57
CA CYS A 35 12.78 0.43 6.65
C CYS A 35 13.47 0.31 5.27
N PHE A 36 12.68 0.17 4.20
CA PHE A 36 13.22 0.14 2.83
C PHE A 36 13.75 1.52 2.41
N ILE A 37 13.04 2.61 2.76
CA ILE A 37 13.51 3.99 2.54
C ILE A 37 14.85 4.24 3.21
N GLU A 38 15.04 3.79 4.46
CA GLU A 38 16.33 3.94 5.16
C GLU A 38 17.49 3.26 4.44
N ILE A 39 17.25 2.14 3.76
CA ILE A 39 18.27 1.48 2.94
C ILE A 39 18.56 2.31 1.69
N ILE A 40 17.54 2.80 0.98
CA ILE A 40 17.69 3.67 -0.17
C ILE A 40 18.49 4.94 0.18
N LYS A 41 18.20 5.55 1.34
CA LYS A 41 18.94 6.72 1.86
C LYS A 41 20.42 6.43 2.06
N LYS A 42 20.74 5.26 2.61
CA LYS A 42 22.12 4.84 2.89
C LYS A 42 22.90 4.49 1.63
N GLU A 43 22.31 3.68 0.77
CA GLU A 43 22.97 3.11 -0.40
C GLU A 43 23.00 4.08 -1.60
N LYS A 44 22.11 5.07 -1.64
CA LYS A 44 21.97 6.11 -2.68
C LYS A 44 22.09 5.56 -4.11
N PRO A 45 21.31 4.53 -4.48
CA PRO A 45 21.34 3.99 -5.82
C PRO A 45 20.90 5.03 -6.85
N GLU A 46 21.35 4.87 -8.11
CA GLU A 46 21.02 5.77 -9.21
C GLU A 46 19.64 5.41 -9.79
N PHE A 47 18.76 6.41 -9.90
CA PHE A 47 17.43 6.28 -10.53
C PHE A 47 17.20 7.42 -11.52
N LYS A 48 16.30 7.20 -12.47
CA LYS A 48 15.70 8.27 -13.25
C LYS A 48 14.76 9.11 -12.41
N ALA A 49 13.91 8.43 -11.61
CA ALA A 49 12.89 9.06 -10.80
C ALA A 49 12.49 8.18 -9.61
N LEU A 50 12.06 8.84 -8.53
CA LEU A 50 11.37 8.25 -7.39
C LEU A 50 9.94 8.76 -7.35
N VAL A 51 8.97 7.87 -7.21
CA VAL A 51 7.55 8.20 -7.02
C VAL A 51 7.11 7.67 -5.65
N SER A 52 6.48 8.51 -4.83
CA SER A 52 6.05 8.16 -3.47
C SER A 52 4.53 8.13 -3.35
N SER A 53 4.01 7.18 -2.58
CA SER A 53 2.58 7.03 -2.35
C SER A 53 2.00 7.94 -1.26
N SER A 54 2.83 8.69 -0.53
CA SER A 54 2.37 9.64 0.50
C SER A 54 3.31 10.83 0.69
N GLU A 55 2.75 11.93 1.19
CA GLU A 55 3.56 13.09 1.58
C GLU A 55 4.58 12.72 2.68
N ALA A 56 4.18 11.88 3.64
CA ALA A 56 5.07 11.44 4.71
C ALA A 56 6.32 10.70 4.18
N SER A 57 6.16 9.79 3.22
CA SER A 57 7.31 9.10 2.58
C SER A 57 8.10 10.05 1.69
N SER A 58 7.43 10.98 1.00
CA SER A 58 8.08 12.03 0.20
C SER A 58 8.97 12.92 1.06
N ASP A 59 8.49 13.36 2.22
CA ASP A 59 9.22 14.25 3.13
C ASP A 59 10.48 13.58 3.67
N ILE A 60 10.39 12.29 4.03
CA ILE A 60 11.57 11.52 4.47
C ILE A 60 12.62 11.47 3.36
N LEU A 61 12.24 11.19 2.13
CA LEU A 61 13.16 11.10 1.00
C LEU A 61 13.74 12.47 0.63
N LYS A 62 12.91 13.51 0.56
CA LYS A 62 13.35 14.90 0.27
C LYS A 62 14.33 15.43 1.31
N SER A 63 14.14 15.11 2.60
CA SER A 63 15.06 15.52 3.66
C SER A 63 16.48 14.98 3.49
N GLU A 64 16.65 13.91 2.72
CA GLU A 64 17.93 13.28 2.40
C GLU A 64 18.46 13.65 1.00
N GLY A 65 17.81 14.61 0.36
CA GLY A 65 18.24 15.15 -0.93
C GLY A 65 17.77 14.37 -2.16
N PHE A 66 16.79 13.45 -2.00
CA PHE A 66 16.18 12.81 -3.16
C PHE A 66 15.12 13.72 -3.79
N GLU A 67 15.10 13.77 -5.10
CA GLU A 67 14.03 14.42 -5.86
C GLU A 67 12.87 13.43 -6.05
N ILE A 68 11.66 13.84 -5.66
CA ILE A 68 10.44 13.05 -5.83
C ILE A 68 9.69 13.59 -7.04
N SER A 69 9.42 12.71 -7.99
CA SER A 69 8.70 13.02 -9.21
C SER A 69 7.21 12.74 -9.05
N GLU A 70 6.39 13.55 -9.69
CA GLU A 70 4.97 13.24 -9.83
C GLU A 70 4.78 12.06 -10.79
N LEU A 71 3.80 11.20 -10.48
CA LEU A 71 3.50 10.04 -11.33
C LEU A 71 3.13 10.48 -12.76
N ASN A 72 2.47 11.63 -12.90
CA ASN A 72 2.06 12.18 -14.19
C ASN A 72 3.24 12.53 -15.11
N ASP A 73 4.42 12.78 -14.53
CA ASP A 73 5.59 13.27 -15.28
C ASP A 73 6.52 12.13 -15.72
N VAL A 74 6.33 10.91 -15.20
CA VAL A 74 7.31 9.81 -15.36
C VAL A 74 6.80 8.58 -16.11
N GLY A 75 5.50 8.47 -16.39
CA GLY A 75 4.93 7.37 -17.18
C GLY A 75 4.81 6.02 -16.46
N GLY A 76 5.00 5.98 -15.15
CA GLY A 76 4.84 4.81 -14.29
C GLY A 76 6.14 4.12 -13.86
N PRO A 77 6.20 3.58 -12.63
CA PRO A 77 7.37 2.90 -12.10
C PRO A 77 7.68 1.56 -12.80
N ASP A 78 8.98 1.26 -12.93
CA ASP A 78 9.44 -0.08 -13.31
C ASP A 78 9.16 -1.08 -12.19
N LEU A 79 9.26 -0.60 -10.95
CA LEU A 79 9.01 -1.40 -9.74
C LEU A 79 8.37 -0.52 -8.66
N TYR A 80 7.36 -1.07 -7.99
CA TYR A 80 6.78 -0.51 -6.78
C TYR A 80 7.07 -1.43 -5.60
N VAL A 81 7.57 -0.88 -4.49
CA VAL A 81 7.84 -1.62 -3.24
C VAL A 81 7.02 -1.02 -2.12
N ASP A 82 6.16 -1.82 -1.48
CA ASP A 82 5.29 -1.36 -0.41
C ASP A 82 4.95 -2.46 0.59
N GLY A 83 4.42 -2.09 1.75
CA GLY A 83 3.90 -3.01 2.75
C GLY A 83 2.42 -3.37 2.56
N ALA A 84 1.90 -4.20 3.47
CA ALA A 84 0.48 -4.48 3.58
C ALA A 84 0.06 -4.71 5.04
N ASP A 85 -1.23 -4.55 5.33
CA ASP A 85 -1.82 -4.87 6.62
C ASP A 85 -2.21 -6.36 6.71
N GLU A 86 -2.63 -6.96 5.57
CA GLU A 86 -2.87 -8.39 5.40
C GLU A 86 -2.49 -8.84 3.99
N VAL A 87 -2.03 -10.10 3.88
CA VAL A 87 -1.75 -10.79 2.60
C VAL A 87 -2.26 -12.22 2.69
N ASN A 88 -3.02 -12.68 1.72
CA ASN A 88 -3.43 -14.07 1.61
C ASN A 88 -2.54 -14.87 0.64
N GLU A 89 -2.76 -16.18 0.54
CA GLU A 89 -1.99 -17.08 -0.33
C GLU A 89 -2.12 -16.82 -1.83
N LYS A 90 -3.10 -16.00 -2.25
CA LYS A 90 -3.27 -15.55 -3.64
C LYS A 90 -2.59 -14.20 -3.92
N PHE A 91 -1.86 -13.66 -2.93
CA PHE A 91 -1.23 -12.34 -2.94
C PHE A 91 -2.24 -11.18 -3.10
N GLU A 92 -3.49 -11.41 -2.71
CA GLU A 92 -4.47 -10.36 -2.50
C GLU A 92 -4.19 -9.71 -1.14
N LEU A 93 -4.36 -8.37 -1.05
CA LEU A 93 -3.93 -7.60 0.11
C LEU A 93 -5.08 -6.81 0.73
N ILE A 94 -4.94 -6.52 2.03
CA ILE A 94 -5.59 -5.38 2.69
C ILE A 94 -4.51 -4.36 3.01
N LYS A 95 -4.77 -3.11 2.66
CA LYS A 95 -3.93 -1.94 2.92
C LYS A 95 -4.79 -0.79 3.45
N GLY A 96 -4.15 0.28 3.91
CA GLY A 96 -4.85 1.49 4.32
C GLY A 96 -4.83 1.77 5.81
N GLY A 97 -4.09 1.01 6.62
CA GLY A 97 -3.86 1.34 8.03
C GLY A 97 -3.28 2.74 8.21
N GLY A 98 -2.35 3.16 7.33
CA GLY A 98 -1.80 4.51 7.26
C GLY A 98 -2.65 5.53 6.49
N GLY A 99 -3.72 5.12 5.82
CA GLY A 99 -4.63 6.00 5.09
C GLY A 99 -4.16 6.45 3.70
N ALA A 100 -3.11 5.84 3.14
CA ALA A 100 -2.54 6.20 1.84
C ALA A 100 -2.98 5.26 0.69
N HIS A 101 -3.88 4.30 0.97
CA HIS A 101 -4.23 3.19 0.08
C HIS A 101 -4.68 3.61 -1.32
N THR A 102 -5.34 4.76 -1.49
CA THR A 102 -5.74 5.25 -2.80
C THR A 102 -4.52 5.61 -3.67
N ARG A 103 -3.58 6.39 -3.13
CA ARG A 103 -2.33 6.71 -3.84
C ARG A 103 -1.47 5.46 -4.04
N GLU A 104 -1.41 4.58 -3.05
CA GLU A 104 -0.71 3.29 -3.14
C GLU A 104 -1.26 2.43 -4.28
N LYS A 105 -2.60 2.35 -4.42
CA LYS A 105 -3.25 1.59 -5.48
C LYS A 105 -3.01 2.20 -6.85
N ILE A 106 -3.03 3.52 -6.97
CA ILE A 106 -2.71 4.22 -8.22
C ILE A 106 -1.29 3.87 -8.67
N ILE A 107 -0.31 3.96 -7.77
CA ILE A 107 1.09 3.66 -8.11
C ILE A 107 1.27 2.17 -8.42
N ALA A 108 0.66 1.28 -7.63
CA ALA A 108 0.70 -0.17 -7.90
C ALA A 108 0.11 -0.50 -9.29
N ALA A 109 -1.01 0.12 -9.66
CA ALA A 109 -1.66 -0.07 -10.96
C ALA A 109 -0.82 0.47 -12.14
N ALA A 110 -0.12 1.59 -11.93
CA ALA A 110 0.76 2.19 -12.92
C ALA A 110 2.12 1.49 -13.05
N SER A 111 2.49 0.63 -12.09
CA SER A 111 3.81 -0.02 -12.04
C SER A 111 3.84 -1.30 -12.84
N LYS A 112 4.99 -1.56 -13.50
CA LYS A 112 5.23 -2.82 -14.24
C LYS A 112 5.27 -4.02 -13.29
N GLU A 113 5.85 -3.86 -12.10
CA GLU A 113 5.93 -4.88 -11.06
C GLU A 113 5.63 -4.26 -9.70
N PHE A 114 4.91 -5.00 -8.86
CA PHE A 114 4.63 -4.66 -7.47
C PHE A 114 5.17 -5.74 -6.53
N ILE A 115 6.17 -5.41 -5.72
CA ILE A 115 6.70 -6.27 -4.66
C ILE A 115 6.14 -5.81 -3.32
N CYS A 116 5.40 -6.70 -2.65
CA CYS A 116 4.91 -6.48 -1.30
C CYS A 116 5.91 -7.03 -0.28
N ILE A 117 6.28 -6.20 0.71
CA ILE A 117 7.21 -6.54 1.79
C ILE A 117 6.51 -6.52 3.15
N ILE A 118 6.52 -7.63 3.87
CA ILE A 118 5.77 -7.79 5.12
C ILE A 118 6.56 -8.57 6.18
N ASP A 119 6.18 -8.42 7.43
CA ASP A 119 6.49 -9.42 8.46
C ASP A 119 5.45 -10.55 8.43
N ASP A 120 5.83 -11.74 8.93
CA ASP A 120 4.99 -12.95 8.87
C ASP A 120 3.63 -12.80 9.57
N SER A 121 3.48 -11.85 10.50
CA SER A 121 2.21 -11.61 11.19
C SER A 121 1.11 -11.06 10.27
N LYS A 122 1.48 -10.59 9.07
CA LYS A 122 0.56 -10.07 8.05
C LYS A 122 -0.01 -11.16 7.13
N ILE A 123 0.51 -12.38 7.21
CA ILE A 123 0.04 -13.50 6.41
C ILE A 123 -1.24 -14.05 7.03
N VAL A 124 -2.31 -14.08 6.25
CA VAL A 124 -3.63 -14.57 6.68
C VAL A 124 -4.17 -15.60 5.68
N LYS A 125 -5.00 -16.54 6.16
CA LYS A 125 -5.71 -17.47 5.28
C LYS A 125 -6.85 -16.78 4.53
N LYS A 126 -7.54 -15.84 5.21
CA LYS A 126 -8.67 -15.08 4.68
C LYS A 126 -8.50 -13.62 5.09
N LEU A 127 -8.68 -12.71 4.14
CA LEU A 127 -8.65 -11.26 4.39
C LEU A 127 -9.82 -10.80 5.26
N GLY A 128 -9.63 -9.72 6.02
CA GLY A 128 -10.68 -9.03 6.76
C GLY A 128 -10.57 -9.14 8.28
N SER A 129 -9.47 -9.63 8.84
CA SER A 129 -9.16 -9.49 10.27
C SER A 129 -8.72 -8.07 10.60
N PHE A 130 -7.98 -7.43 9.69
CA PHE A 130 -7.64 -6.02 9.78
C PHE A 130 -8.82 -5.17 9.27
N PRO A 131 -9.14 -4.02 9.92
CA PRO A 131 -10.20 -3.13 9.45
C PRO A 131 -9.93 -2.63 8.03
N LEU A 132 -10.92 -2.76 7.14
CA LEU A 132 -10.82 -2.27 5.78
C LEU A 132 -10.99 -0.74 5.75
N ALA A 133 -9.98 -0.02 5.30
CA ALA A 133 -10.06 1.42 5.06
C ALA A 133 -10.82 1.69 3.75
N ILE A 134 -11.79 2.62 3.79
CA ILE A 134 -12.50 3.12 2.62
C ILE A 134 -12.37 4.64 2.60
N GLU A 135 -11.72 5.17 1.57
CA GLU A 135 -11.60 6.62 1.35
C GLU A 135 -12.88 7.13 0.71
N VAL A 136 -13.44 8.19 1.28
CA VAL A 136 -14.72 8.75 0.86
C VAL A 136 -14.66 10.27 0.75
N VAL A 137 -15.34 10.81 -0.26
CA VAL A 137 -15.61 12.25 -0.35
C VAL A 137 -16.35 12.69 0.92
N PRO A 138 -15.95 13.77 1.62
CA PRO A 138 -16.49 14.14 2.92
C PRO A 138 -18.01 14.22 2.99
N MET A 139 -18.68 14.77 1.96
CA MET A 139 -20.15 14.87 1.93
C MET A 139 -20.84 13.49 1.82
N ALA A 140 -20.16 12.46 1.31
CA ALA A 140 -20.72 11.14 1.11
C ALA A 140 -20.58 10.21 2.32
N ARG A 141 -19.79 10.58 3.34
CA ARG A 141 -19.41 9.72 4.47
C ARG A 141 -20.60 8.96 5.07
N SER A 142 -21.65 9.66 5.46
CA SER A 142 -22.81 9.03 6.11
C SER A 142 -23.64 8.18 5.14
N TYR A 143 -23.69 8.55 3.87
CA TYR A 143 -24.34 7.74 2.83
C TYR A 143 -23.59 6.44 2.61
N VAL A 144 -22.29 6.51 2.40
CA VAL A 144 -21.42 5.33 2.21
C VAL A 144 -21.47 4.42 3.44
N ALA A 145 -21.44 4.96 4.66
CA ALA A 145 -21.57 4.18 5.89
C ALA A 145 -22.86 3.36 5.91
N ARG A 146 -24.01 3.94 5.52
CA ARG A 146 -25.28 3.20 5.43
C ARG A 146 -25.25 2.09 4.37
N GLN A 147 -24.60 2.31 3.22
CA GLN A 147 -24.44 1.28 2.21
C GLN A 147 -23.58 0.11 2.73
N ILE A 148 -22.52 0.41 3.47
CA ILE A 148 -21.67 -0.61 4.11
C ILE A 148 -22.45 -1.42 5.15
N VAL A 149 -23.29 -0.77 5.98
CA VAL A 149 -24.19 -1.47 6.93
C VAL A 149 -25.15 -2.41 6.18
N ALA A 150 -25.73 -1.97 5.06
CA ALA A 150 -26.60 -2.81 4.24
C ALA A 150 -25.85 -4.00 3.61
N MET A 151 -24.52 -3.92 3.47
CA MET A 151 -23.64 -5.02 3.04
C MET A 151 -23.21 -5.95 4.21
N GLY A 152 -23.65 -5.66 5.45
CA GLY A 152 -23.30 -6.43 6.66
C GLY A 152 -22.05 -5.95 7.39
N GLY A 153 -21.36 -4.92 6.89
CA GLY A 153 -20.18 -4.34 7.54
C GLY A 153 -20.54 -3.42 8.72
N LYS A 154 -19.56 -3.18 9.58
CA LYS A 154 -19.63 -2.22 10.70
C LYS A 154 -18.67 -1.06 10.42
N PRO A 155 -19.15 0.05 9.86
CA PRO A 155 -18.31 1.21 9.54
C PRO A 155 -18.04 2.07 10.79
N THR A 156 -16.80 2.56 10.91
CA THR A 156 -16.39 3.53 11.92
C THR A 156 -15.64 4.67 11.24
N TYR A 157 -16.05 5.92 11.48
CA TYR A 157 -15.34 7.08 10.96
C TYR A 157 -13.98 7.24 11.64
N ARG A 158 -12.92 7.41 10.85
CA ARG A 158 -11.56 7.72 11.35
C ARG A 158 -11.49 9.20 11.71
N VAL A 159 -11.88 9.52 12.94
CA VAL A 159 -12.00 10.90 13.44
C VAL A 159 -10.63 11.60 13.45
N GLY A 160 -10.60 12.86 12.99
CA GLY A 160 -9.38 13.69 13.02
C GLY A 160 -8.33 13.33 11.96
N PHE A 161 -8.67 12.45 11.01
CA PHE A 161 -7.78 12.06 9.92
C PHE A 161 -8.32 12.55 8.57
N LEU A 162 -7.43 13.10 7.76
CA LEU A 162 -7.64 13.39 6.34
C LEU A 162 -6.54 12.69 5.53
N THR A 163 -6.90 12.17 4.37
CA THR A 163 -5.93 11.63 3.41
C THR A 163 -5.12 12.76 2.77
N ASP A 164 -3.99 12.44 2.15
CA ASP A 164 -3.19 13.41 1.37
C ASP A 164 -3.98 14.04 0.20
N SER A 165 -5.14 13.46 -0.15
CA SER A 165 -6.08 13.99 -1.15
C SER A 165 -7.23 14.80 -0.54
N GLY A 166 -7.21 15.06 0.78
CA GLY A 166 -8.22 15.86 1.49
C GLY A 166 -9.53 15.11 1.78
N ASN A 167 -9.56 13.80 1.63
CA ASN A 167 -10.74 12.98 1.86
C ASN A 167 -10.77 12.37 3.26
N GLN A 168 -11.92 11.78 3.63
CA GLN A 168 -12.12 11.09 4.91
C GLN A 168 -12.00 9.58 4.74
N ILE A 169 -11.77 8.86 5.87
CA ILE A 169 -11.72 7.41 5.89
C ILE A 169 -12.81 6.85 6.80
N ILE A 170 -13.44 5.78 6.32
CA ILE A 170 -14.30 4.90 7.09
C ILE A 170 -13.56 3.56 7.23
N ASP A 171 -13.27 3.14 8.46
CA ASP A 171 -12.74 1.81 8.77
C ASP A 171 -13.88 0.82 8.95
N VAL A 172 -13.82 -0.31 8.28
CA VAL A 172 -14.91 -1.30 8.25
C VAL A 172 -14.43 -2.64 8.78
N ILE A 173 -15.17 -3.20 9.74
CA ILE A 173 -15.01 -4.58 10.20
C ILE A 173 -16.26 -5.41 9.89
N ASN A 174 -16.14 -6.73 9.98
CA ASN A 174 -17.23 -7.69 9.76
C ASN A 174 -17.83 -7.66 8.33
N LEU A 175 -17.09 -7.14 7.35
CA LEU A 175 -17.51 -7.25 5.97
C LEU A 175 -17.07 -8.63 5.41
N ASN A 176 -17.89 -9.24 4.55
CA ASN A 176 -17.52 -10.52 3.94
C ASN A 176 -16.53 -10.32 2.78
N PHE A 177 -15.43 -11.06 2.82
CA PHE A 177 -14.35 -11.10 1.83
C PHE A 177 -14.23 -12.46 1.15
N ASP A 178 -15.29 -13.24 1.03
CA ASP A 178 -15.20 -14.57 0.38
C ASP A 178 -14.63 -14.48 -1.04
N VAL A 179 -14.97 -13.41 -1.75
CA VAL A 179 -14.40 -13.06 -3.05
C VAL A 179 -13.88 -11.62 -2.99
N PRO A 180 -12.59 -11.40 -2.60
CA PRO A 180 -12.04 -10.05 -2.41
C PRO A 180 -12.18 -9.16 -3.64
N TYR A 181 -11.92 -9.68 -4.84
CA TYR A 181 -12.07 -8.98 -6.11
C TYR A 181 -13.50 -8.41 -6.33
N GLU A 182 -14.53 -9.21 -6.07
CA GLU A 182 -15.92 -8.73 -6.21
C GLU A 182 -16.27 -7.68 -5.16
N THR A 183 -15.76 -7.85 -3.94
CA THR A 183 -15.96 -6.90 -2.86
C THR A 183 -15.29 -5.58 -3.16
N GLU A 184 -14.06 -5.57 -3.67
CA GLU A 184 -13.34 -4.38 -4.13
C GLU A 184 -14.15 -3.59 -5.15
N ILE A 185 -14.62 -4.25 -6.21
CA ILE A 185 -15.42 -3.63 -7.28
C ILE A 185 -16.75 -3.12 -6.74
N ARG A 186 -17.43 -3.89 -5.90
CA ARG A 186 -18.73 -3.51 -5.35
C ARG A 186 -18.64 -2.26 -4.48
N LEU A 187 -17.59 -2.13 -3.68
CA LEU A 187 -17.36 -0.93 -2.87
C LEU A 187 -17.07 0.29 -3.73
N ASN A 188 -16.24 0.16 -4.76
CA ASN A 188 -15.88 1.26 -5.65
C ASN A 188 -17.06 1.75 -6.54
N ARG A 189 -18.16 0.98 -6.62
CA ARG A 189 -19.40 1.42 -7.31
C ARG A 189 -20.30 2.28 -6.45
N ILE A 190 -20.03 2.44 -5.16
CA ILE A 190 -20.86 3.27 -4.26
C ILE A 190 -20.53 4.74 -4.52
N PRO A 191 -21.49 5.59 -4.90
CA PRO A 191 -21.21 7.01 -5.11
C PRO A 191 -20.58 7.66 -3.87
N GLY A 192 -19.47 8.34 -4.07
CA GLY A 192 -18.71 9.00 -3.01
C GLY A 192 -17.60 8.16 -2.38
N VAL A 193 -17.47 6.88 -2.72
CA VAL A 193 -16.24 6.12 -2.49
C VAL A 193 -15.19 6.60 -3.49
N VAL A 194 -14.01 6.94 -3.00
CA VAL A 194 -12.84 7.27 -3.83
C VAL A 194 -12.10 5.99 -4.17
N ASP A 195 -11.74 5.22 -3.14
CA ASP A 195 -11.19 3.87 -3.27
C ASP A 195 -11.27 3.12 -1.92
N ASN A 196 -10.96 1.84 -1.94
CA ASN A 196 -10.92 0.99 -0.76
C ASN A 196 -9.60 0.23 -0.66
N GLY A 197 -9.30 -0.26 0.55
CA GLY A 197 -8.03 -0.92 0.86
C GLY A 197 -7.88 -2.36 0.39
N ILE A 198 -8.81 -2.90 -0.40
CA ILE A 198 -8.66 -4.24 -1.01
C ILE A 198 -7.81 -4.11 -2.27
N PHE A 199 -6.74 -4.90 -2.37
CA PHE A 199 -5.87 -5.02 -3.55
C PHE A 199 -6.00 -6.44 -4.10
N ALA A 200 -7.08 -6.71 -4.82
CA ALA A 200 -7.37 -7.99 -5.45
C ALA A 200 -7.45 -7.87 -6.98
N THR A 201 -7.87 -6.70 -7.50
CA THR A 201 -7.78 -6.34 -8.92
C THR A 201 -6.32 -6.14 -9.33
N ARG A 202 -5.57 -5.37 -8.55
CA ARG A 202 -4.12 -5.21 -8.67
C ARG A 202 -3.46 -5.74 -7.40
N LYS A 203 -3.22 -7.03 -7.37
CA LYS A 203 -2.50 -7.72 -6.30
C LYS A 203 -0.98 -7.58 -6.45
N ALA A 204 -0.22 -8.00 -5.45
CA ALA A 204 1.23 -8.05 -5.57
C ALA A 204 1.66 -9.12 -6.61
N ASP A 205 2.70 -8.81 -7.38
CA ASP A 205 3.32 -9.78 -8.29
C ASP A 205 4.26 -10.71 -7.52
N LYS A 206 4.82 -10.20 -6.42
CA LYS A 206 5.71 -10.93 -5.52
C LYS A 206 5.48 -10.48 -4.09
N VAL A 207 5.50 -11.41 -3.17
CA VAL A 207 5.46 -11.14 -1.73
C VAL A 207 6.74 -11.64 -1.09
N ILE A 208 7.41 -10.78 -0.35
CA ILE A 208 8.57 -11.11 0.48
C ILE A 208 8.14 -10.98 1.93
N SER A 209 8.37 -12.01 2.71
CA SER A 209 8.06 -12.00 4.14
C SER A 209 9.29 -12.30 4.98
N ALA A 210 9.27 -11.85 6.22
CA ALA A 210 10.28 -12.21 7.21
C ALA A 210 9.68 -12.53 8.57
N ASP A 211 10.24 -13.54 9.22
CA ASP A 211 10.12 -13.75 10.65
C ASP A 211 11.28 -13.05 11.40
N SER A 212 11.53 -13.40 12.65
CA SER A 212 12.62 -12.83 13.45
C SER A 212 14.02 -13.30 13.03
N SER A 213 14.14 -14.29 12.14
CA SER A 213 15.39 -14.97 11.82
C SER A 213 15.77 -14.91 10.34
N LYS A 214 14.80 -14.95 9.45
CA LYS A 214 15.04 -15.00 7.99
C LYS A 214 13.94 -14.33 7.19
N ALA A 215 14.32 -13.87 5.99
CA ALA A 215 13.38 -13.42 4.96
C ALA A 215 13.30 -14.45 3.83
N ARG A 216 12.14 -14.48 3.13
CA ARG A 216 11.88 -15.38 2.01
C ARG A 216 10.87 -14.79 1.04
N ILE A 217 10.90 -15.26 -0.19
CA ILE A 217 9.82 -15.05 -1.18
C ILE A 217 8.75 -16.10 -0.89
N LEU A 218 7.47 -15.70 -0.90
CA LEU A 218 6.31 -16.58 -0.73
C LEU A 218 5.88 -17.19 -2.07
#